data_c4906bef1596ec8341e9030d0a743f91
#
_entry.id   c4906bef1596ec8341e9030d0a743f91
#
_cell.length_a   1.000
_cell.length_b   1.000
_cell.length_c   1.000
_cell.angle_alpha   90.00
_cell.angle_beta   90.00
_cell.angle_gamma   90.00
#
_symmetry.space_group_name_H-M   'P 1'
#
loop_
_entity.id
_entity.type
_entity.pdbx_description
1 polymer ?
#
loop_
_entity_poly.entity_id
_entity_poly.type
_entity_poly.pdbx_seq_one_letter_code
_entity_poly.pdbx_strand_id
1 'polypeptide(L)'
;LSRRVNRLSKQLDVASALYLAHGKSVRIFQHWKSFWITAKRRLMYIHWTLAARQSLMDRSLVIYRRENSDVWQLMAQMGRPGLSAEQKTQVWQRWRAGDSLSDIGRAIYKHPASVFGVLKLHGGITPAERRRSSRVLNLDEREEISRGIAEGISMRQIACRLGRSASTISREISRHGGISRYRAFQADEAAWDLAKRPKLCHLAQNSSLRLIVAKRLSQQWSPEQISGWLKTEYPGNVEMQISHETIYRSLFIQARGVLKKELQKDLRTGRVFRQSRHQNIKGLPRGRIIDAVSISDRPQEIEDRAIPGHWEGDLISGSSNTHIATLEERKSRFTMLVKVKGKDTESVVGALTTHVKTLPHQLRRSLTWDRGSELASHKKFTVATDVKVYFCDPSSPWQRGTNENTNRLIRQYLPKGTDLSVHTQADLNSLAKKLNQRPRKTLPDKDCESCQRLRWLRPNQRLPKQLPFL
;
A
#
# COMPACT_ATOMS: atom_id res chain seq x y z
N LEU A 1 11.78 35.57 -9.63
CA LEU A 1 12.10 36.11 -10.97
C LEU A 1 13.18 37.19 -10.86
N SER A 2 13.06 38.20 -10.01
CA SER A 2 14.00 39.29 -9.81
C SER A 2 15.44 38.81 -9.51
N ARG A 3 15.61 37.84 -8.57
CA ARG A 3 16.94 37.28 -8.24
C ARG A 3 17.58 36.51 -9.40
N ARG A 4 16.78 35.88 -10.25
CA ARG A 4 17.25 35.12 -11.42
C ARG A 4 17.68 36.06 -12.56
N VAL A 5 16.94 37.15 -12.78
CA VAL A 5 17.28 38.21 -13.75
C VAL A 5 18.56 38.91 -13.35
N ASN A 6 18.74 39.26 -12.07
CA ASN A 6 19.98 39.88 -11.57
C ASN A 6 21.19 38.94 -11.66
N ARG A 7 21.02 37.64 -11.45
CA ARG A 7 22.09 36.64 -11.59
C ARG A 7 22.54 36.51 -13.07
N LEU A 8 21.56 36.46 -13.99
CA LEU A 8 21.83 36.41 -15.43
C LEU A 8 22.47 37.71 -15.93
N SER A 9 22.08 38.87 -15.40
CA SER A 9 22.70 40.14 -15.72
C SER A 9 24.20 40.17 -15.33
N LYS A 10 24.52 39.73 -14.09
CA LYS A 10 25.92 39.64 -13.63
C LYS A 10 26.76 38.67 -14.44
N GLN A 11 26.19 37.52 -14.85
CA GLN A 11 26.89 36.55 -15.71
C GLN A 11 27.17 37.10 -17.10
N LEU A 12 26.31 37.96 -17.64
CA LEU A 12 26.52 38.63 -18.93
C LEU A 12 27.55 39.72 -18.85
N ASP A 13 27.60 40.47 -17.74
CA ASP A 13 28.61 41.49 -17.52
C ASP A 13 30.01 40.86 -17.45
N VAL A 14 30.15 39.69 -16.80
CA VAL A 14 31.41 38.93 -16.76
C VAL A 14 31.76 38.36 -18.14
N ALA A 15 30.80 37.80 -18.87
CA ALA A 15 31.02 37.28 -20.22
C ALA A 15 31.39 38.38 -21.20
N SER A 16 30.81 39.60 -21.04
CA SER A 16 31.16 40.79 -21.82
C SER A 16 32.61 41.24 -21.59
N ALA A 17 33.04 41.24 -20.33
CA ALA A 17 34.41 41.60 -19.96
C ALA A 17 35.43 40.59 -20.53
N LEU A 18 35.14 39.29 -20.46
CA LEU A 18 35.97 38.22 -21.03
C LEU A 18 36.04 38.29 -22.56
N TYR A 19 34.95 38.65 -23.25
CA TYR A 19 34.89 38.74 -24.70
C TYR A 19 35.68 39.94 -25.23
N LEU A 20 35.66 41.07 -24.53
CA LEU A 20 36.45 42.25 -24.84
C LEU A 20 37.95 42.01 -24.61
N ALA A 21 38.32 41.21 -23.60
CA ALA A 21 39.70 40.85 -23.33
C ALA A 21 40.36 39.97 -24.43
N HIS A 22 39.54 39.28 -25.26
CA HIS A 22 40.04 38.37 -26.31
C HIS A 22 39.99 38.92 -27.73
N GLY A 23 39.82 40.24 -27.93
CA GLY A 23 40.05 40.95 -29.20
C GLY A 23 39.14 40.60 -30.38
N LYS A 24 37.92 40.03 -30.12
CA LYS A 24 37.00 39.65 -31.20
C LYS A 24 36.00 40.76 -31.56
N SER A 25 35.69 40.85 -32.86
CA SER A 25 34.99 41.91 -33.60
C SER A 25 33.85 42.66 -32.86
N VAL A 26 34.03 43.95 -32.70
CA VAL A 26 33.16 44.94 -32.02
C VAL A 26 31.74 45.03 -32.61
N ARG A 27 31.53 44.73 -33.92
CA ARG A 27 30.22 44.85 -34.59
C ARG A 27 29.18 43.80 -34.09
N ILE A 28 29.59 42.58 -33.89
CA ILE A 28 28.67 41.53 -33.42
C ILE A 28 28.27 41.83 -31.96
N PHE A 29 29.19 42.34 -31.15
CA PHE A 29 28.93 42.69 -29.77
C PHE A 29 27.95 43.88 -29.62
N GLN A 30 28.02 44.88 -30.48
CA GLN A 30 27.09 46.01 -30.47
C GLN A 30 25.66 45.56 -30.84
N HIS A 31 25.50 44.61 -31.76
CA HIS A 31 24.21 44.09 -32.16
C HIS A 31 23.57 43.26 -31.01
N TRP A 32 24.36 42.44 -30.35
CA TRP A 32 23.92 41.69 -29.17
C TRP A 32 23.59 42.61 -27.99
N LYS A 33 24.35 43.64 -27.77
CA LYS A 33 24.10 44.62 -26.69
C LYS A 33 22.79 45.39 -26.92
N SER A 34 22.49 45.79 -28.16
CA SER A 34 21.25 46.46 -28.50
C SER A 34 20.02 45.53 -28.38
N PHE A 35 20.13 44.28 -28.83
CA PHE A 35 19.10 43.26 -28.66
C PHE A 35 18.80 43.02 -27.19
N TRP A 36 19.83 42.94 -26.35
CA TRP A 36 19.69 42.68 -24.91
C TRP A 36 19.09 43.86 -24.15
N ILE A 37 19.46 45.06 -24.50
CA ILE A 37 18.87 46.28 -23.92
C ILE A 37 17.39 46.37 -24.25
N THR A 38 17.01 46.00 -25.47
CA THR A 38 15.61 45.97 -25.91
C THR A 38 14.82 44.85 -25.19
N ALA A 39 15.41 43.67 -25.07
CA ALA A 39 14.80 42.55 -24.32
C ALA A 39 14.65 42.88 -22.81
N LYS A 40 15.67 43.51 -22.20
CA LYS A 40 15.63 43.95 -20.81
C LYS A 40 14.57 45.04 -20.59
N ARG A 41 14.42 46.00 -21.51
CA ARG A 41 13.35 47.00 -21.47
C ARG A 41 11.96 46.39 -21.60
N ARG A 42 11.78 45.41 -22.51
CA ARG A 42 10.50 44.67 -22.63
C ARG A 42 10.15 43.84 -21.38
N LEU A 43 11.12 43.16 -20.80
CA LEU A 43 10.93 42.38 -19.55
C LEU A 43 10.64 43.31 -18.36
N MET A 44 11.32 44.45 -18.24
CA MET A 44 11.00 45.46 -17.22
C MET A 44 9.62 46.08 -17.42
N TYR A 45 9.20 46.33 -18.65
CA TYR A 45 7.88 46.85 -18.96
C TYR A 45 6.78 45.82 -18.60
N ILE A 46 6.97 44.53 -18.92
CA ILE A 46 6.07 43.47 -18.54
C ILE A 46 6.01 43.31 -17.00
N HIS A 47 7.16 43.39 -16.34
CA HIS A 47 7.21 43.33 -14.88
C HIS A 47 6.52 44.53 -14.22
N TRP A 48 6.71 45.74 -14.77
CA TRP A 48 6.06 46.97 -14.29
C TRP A 48 4.54 46.91 -14.53
N THR A 49 4.06 46.43 -15.69
CA THR A 49 2.63 46.28 -16.00
C THR A 49 2.00 45.23 -15.14
N LEU A 50 2.68 44.10 -14.85
CA LEU A 50 2.22 43.08 -13.93
C LEU A 50 2.14 43.58 -12.47
N ALA A 51 3.17 44.33 -12.04
CA ALA A 51 3.17 44.93 -10.70
C ALA A 51 2.12 46.05 -10.56
N ALA A 52 1.92 46.88 -11.59
CA ALA A 52 0.86 47.88 -11.60
C ALA A 52 -0.53 47.24 -11.61
N ARG A 53 -0.76 46.15 -12.38
CA ARG A 53 -2.01 45.38 -12.34
C ARG A 53 -2.23 44.76 -10.97
N GLN A 54 -1.19 44.18 -10.35
CA GLN A 54 -1.29 43.59 -9.01
C GLN A 54 -1.65 44.64 -7.96
N SER A 55 -1.00 45.84 -8.02
CA SER A 55 -1.31 46.98 -7.13
C SER A 55 -2.74 47.52 -7.33
N LEU A 56 -3.24 47.58 -8.57
CA LEU A 56 -4.59 47.97 -8.87
C LEU A 56 -5.60 46.91 -8.38
N MET A 57 -5.31 45.61 -8.56
CA MET A 57 -6.13 44.54 -8.01
C MET A 57 -6.14 44.55 -6.48
N ASP A 58 -4.98 44.79 -5.85
CA ASP A 58 -4.89 44.88 -4.39
C ASP A 58 -5.67 46.08 -3.83
N ARG A 59 -5.61 47.22 -4.50
CA ARG A 59 -6.43 48.41 -4.13
C ARG A 59 -7.92 48.14 -4.33
N SER A 60 -8.31 47.54 -5.43
CA SER A 60 -9.70 47.16 -5.70
C SER A 60 -10.23 46.14 -4.70
N LEU A 61 -9.39 45.16 -4.33
CA LEU A 61 -9.71 44.17 -3.30
C LEU A 61 -9.80 44.77 -1.90
N VAL A 62 -8.99 45.77 -1.57
CA VAL A 62 -9.05 46.49 -0.29
C VAL A 62 -10.35 47.35 -0.20
N ILE A 63 -10.72 48.04 -1.28
CA ILE A 63 -11.95 48.81 -1.34
C ILE A 63 -13.15 47.86 -1.26
N TYR A 64 -13.19 46.79 -2.07
CA TYR A 64 -14.24 45.78 -2.06
C TYR A 64 -14.35 45.05 -0.71
N ARG A 65 -13.25 44.79 -0.03
CA ARG A 65 -13.22 44.22 1.33
C ARG A 65 -13.77 45.18 2.37
N ARG A 66 -13.53 46.50 2.22
CA ARG A 66 -13.98 47.51 3.17
C ARG A 66 -15.49 47.73 3.08
N GLU A 67 -16.06 47.67 1.85
CA GLU A 67 -17.48 47.82 1.59
C GLU A 67 -18.30 46.54 1.86
N ASN A 68 -17.67 45.36 1.83
CA ASN A 68 -18.33 44.06 1.99
C ASN A 68 -17.74 43.23 3.12
N SER A 69 -17.27 43.87 4.20
CA SER A 69 -16.59 43.18 5.32
C SER A 69 -17.41 42.01 5.88
N ASP A 70 -18.70 42.18 5.99
CA ASP A 70 -19.61 41.19 6.56
C ASP A 70 -19.82 39.98 5.62
N VAL A 71 -19.88 40.24 4.30
CA VAL A 71 -19.97 39.20 3.28
C VAL A 71 -18.68 38.39 3.23
N TRP A 72 -17.52 39.04 3.36
CA TRP A 72 -16.23 38.35 3.39
C TRP A 72 -16.01 37.53 4.67
N GLN A 73 -16.50 38.05 5.82
CA GLN A 73 -16.50 37.27 7.06
C GLN A 73 -17.45 36.08 6.97
N LEU A 74 -18.64 36.24 6.38
CA LEU A 74 -19.57 35.13 6.14
C LEU A 74 -18.98 34.09 5.17
N MET A 75 -18.34 34.51 4.07
CA MET A 75 -17.66 33.61 3.12
C MET A 75 -16.45 32.91 3.74
N ALA A 76 -15.71 33.57 4.61
CA ALA A 76 -14.59 32.97 5.34
C ALA A 76 -15.07 31.91 6.35
N GLN A 77 -16.24 32.12 6.97
CA GLN A 77 -16.87 31.14 7.85
C GLN A 77 -17.47 29.94 7.10
N MET A 78 -17.96 30.15 5.88
CA MET A 78 -18.52 29.07 5.05
C MET A 78 -17.48 28.11 4.51
N GLY A 79 -16.17 28.45 4.51
CA GLY A 79 -15.10 27.63 3.96
C GLY A 79 -15.24 27.39 2.45
N ARG A 80 -14.23 26.78 1.83
CA ARG A 80 -14.36 26.34 0.43
C ARG A 80 -15.38 25.20 0.35
N PRO A 81 -16.39 25.25 -0.56
CA PRO A 81 -17.36 24.18 -0.69
C PRO A 81 -16.63 22.86 -0.94
N GLY A 82 -16.87 21.90 -0.06
CA GLY A 82 -16.31 20.55 -0.18
C GLY A 82 -16.83 19.82 -1.41
N LEU A 83 -16.41 18.58 -1.62
CA LEU A 83 -16.97 17.71 -2.66
C LEU A 83 -18.44 17.41 -2.32
N SER A 84 -19.32 17.49 -3.32
CA SER A 84 -20.72 17.05 -3.19
C SER A 84 -20.81 15.55 -2.88
N ALA A 85 -21.98 15.08 -2.47
CA ALA A 85 -22.21 13.64 -2.24
C ALA A 85 -21.97 12.81 -3.50
N GLU A 86 -22.44 13.30 -4.66
CA GLU A 86 -22.25 12.69 -5.97
C GLU A 86 -20.77 12.62 -6.37
N GLN A 87 -20.05 13.74 -6.21
CA GLN A 87 -18.62 13.80 -6.46
C GLN A 87 -17.85 12.81 -5.56
N LYS A 88 -18.22 12.69 -4.28
CA LYS A 88 -17.61 11.70 -3.37
C LYS A 88 -17.91 10.27 -3.84
N THR A 89 -19.11 9.98 -4.31
CA THR A 89 -19.47 8.68 -4.87
C THR A 89 -18.62 8.36 -6.09
N GLN A 90 -18.48 9.31 -7.03
CA GLN A 90 -17.62 9.15 -8.22
C GLN A 90 -16.14 8.94 -7.83
N VAL A 91 -15.62 9.67 -6.84
CA VAL A 91 -14.27 9.45 -6.30
C VAL A 91 -14.08 8.00 -5.88
N TRP A 92 -15.04 7.44 -5.13
CA TRP A 92 -14.93 6.08 -4.63
C TRP A 92 -15.09 5.02 -5.71
N GLN A 93 -15.98 5.22 -6.69
CA GLN A 93 -16.15 4.32 -7.83
C GLN A 93 -14.86 4.23 -8.64
N ARG A 94 -14.31 5.38 -9.05
CA ARG A 94 -13.09 5.46 -9.86
C ARG A 94 -11.85 4.97 -9.08
N TRP A 95 -11.79 5.27 -7.77
CA TRP A 95 -10.73 4.77 -6.91
C TRP A 95 -10.73 3.23 -6.83
N ARG A 96 -11.90 2.60 -6.76
CA ARG A 96 -12.02 1.12 -6.83
C ARG A 96 -11.58 0.57 -8.18
N ALA A 97 -11.89 1.26 -9.26
CA ALA A 97 -11.48 0.89 -10.62
C ALA A 97 -9.95 0.99 -10.82
N GLY A 98 -9.24 1.72 -9.94
CA GLY A 98 -7.79 1.84 -9.98
C GLY A 98 -7.29 3.12 -10.65
N ASP A 99 -8.15 4.09 -10.91
CA ASP A 99 -7.79 5.38 -11.50
C ASP A 99 -6.78 6.13 -10.62
N SER A 100 -5.92 6.95 -11.24
CA SER A 100 -4.99 7.80 -10.51
C SER A 100 -5.72 9.00 -9.90
N LEU A 101 -5.10 9.62 -8.87
CA LEU A 101 -5.64 10.84 -8.25
C LEU A 101 -5.88 11.97 -9.27
N SER A 102 -5.01 12.07 -10.27
CA SER A 102 -5.08 13.08 -11.33
C SER A 102 -6.25 12.79 -12.28
N ASP A 103 -6.47 11.52 -12.64
CA ASP A 103 -7.57 11.12 -13.51
C ASP A 103 -8.92 11.32 -12.83
N ILE A 104 -9.01 10.94 -11.56
CA ILE A 104 -10.21 11.18 -10.74
C ILE A 104 -10.47 12.68 -10.63
N GLY A 105 -9.44 13.48 -10.34
CA GLY A 105 -9.56 14.94 -10.22
C GLY A 105 -10.07 15.57 -11.51
N ARG A 106 -9.54 15.16 -12.67
CA ARG A 106 -10.01 15.61 -13.99
C ARG A 106 -11.47 15.27 -14.22
N ALA A 107 -11.87 14.04 -13.91
CA ALA A 107 -13.23 13.55 -14.14
C ALA A 107 -14.29 14.24 -13.31
N ILE A 108 -13.96 14.71 -12.11
CA ILE A 108 -14.91 15.44 -11.23
C ILE A 108 -14.70 16.96 -11.25
N TYR A 109 -13.85 17.47 -12.14
CA TYR A 109 -13.49 18.89 -12.26
C TYR A 109 -12.98 19.50 -10.94
N LYS A 110 -12.16 18.76 -10.20
CA LYS A 110 -11.54 19.17 -8.95
C LYS A 110 -10.04 18.88 -8.93
N HIS A 111 -9.31 19.67 -8.15
CA HIS A 111 -7.87 19.46 -8.00
C HIS A 111 -7.57 18.10 -7.33
N PRO A 112 -6.53 17.37 -7.74
CA PRO A 112 -6.16 16.07 -7.16
C PRO A 112 -5.97 16.09 -5.64
N ALA A 113 -5.58 17.24 -5.06
CA ALA A 113 -5.46 17.40 -3.61
C ALA A 113 -6.81 17.27 -2.88
N SER A 114 -7.92 17.65 -3.51
CA SER A 114 -9.27 17.48 -2.94
C SER A 114 -9.65 15.99 -2.89
N VAL A 115 -9.31 15.23 -3.94
CA VAL A 115 -9.48 13.79 -3.99
C VAL A 115 -8.60 13.11 -2.91
N PHE A 116 -7.32 13.52 -2.82
CA PHE A 116 -6.40 13.04 -1.80
C PHE A 116 -6.94 13.27 -0.38
N GLY A 117 -7.53 14.45 -0.10
CA GLY A 117 -8.14 14.77 1.19
C GLY A 117 -9.24 13.78 1.58
N VAL A 118 -10.16 13.47 0.65
CA VAL A 118 -11.24 12.48 0.88
C VAL A 118 -10.67 11.08 1.13
N LEU A 119 -9.73 10.65 0.30
CA LEU A 119 -9.14 9.31 0.45
C LEU A 119 -8.32 9.18 1.74
N LYS A 120 -7.57 10.23 2.12
CA LYS A 120 -6.77 10.26 3.35
C LYS A 120 -7.66 10.15 4.60
N LEU A 121 -8.79 10.85 4.62
CA LEU A 121 -9.73 10.81 5.74
C LEU A 121 -10.24 9.40 6.03
N HIS A 122 -10.43 8.60 4.99
CA HIS A 122 -10.95 7.22 5.08
C HIS A 122 -9.86 6.15 4.85
N GLY A 123 -8.58 6.54 4.82
CA GLY A 123 -7.47 5.60 4.63
C GLY A 123 -7.49 4.88 3.28
N GLY A 124 -8.13 5.43 2.25
CA GLY A 124 -8.31 4.80 0.94
C GLY A 124 -9.32 3.64 0.96
N ILE A 125 -10.05 3.46 2.07
CA ILE A 125 -11.08 2.42 2.23
C ILE A 125 -12.44 3.07 2.01
N THR A 126 -13.20 2.59 1.02
CA THR A 126 -14.54 3.10 0.75
C THR A 126 -15.43 2.95 1.98
N PRO A 127 -16.09 4.01 2.46
CA PRO A 127 -17.08 3.88 3.50
C PRO A 127 -18.19 2.92 3.07
N ALA A 128 -18.59 2.02 3.95
CA ALA A 128 -19.75 1.16 3.69
C ALA A 128 -21.02 2.01 3.64
N GLU A 129 -21.89 1.73 2.68
CA GLU A 129 -23.23 2.29 2.66
C GLU A 129 -23.96 1.88 3.93
N ARG A 130 -24.60 2.83 4.55
CA ARG A 130 -25.40 2.56 5.73
C ARG A 130 -26.69 1.91 5.32
N ARG A 131 -26.90 0.70 5.78
CA ARG A 131 -28.18 -0.02 5.64
C ARG A 131 -28.86 -0.07 6.99
N ARG A 132 -30.17 0.18 7.00
CA ARG A 132 -30.98 -0.08 8.18
C ARG A 132 -31.05 -1.57 8.46
N SER A 133 -30.97 -1.91 9.72
CA SER A 133 -31.34 -3.26 10.16
C SER A 133 -32.86 -3.41 10.05
N SER A 134 -33.34 -4.59 9.67
CA SER A 134 -34.77 -4.92 9.67
C SER A 134 -35.46 -4.80 11.05
N ARG A 135 -34.65 -4.75 12.10
CA ARG A 135 -35.13 -4.52 13.48
C ARG A 135 -35.46 -3.05 13.78
N VAL A 136 -34.99 -2.11 12.96
CA VAL A 136 -35.21 -0.67 13.16
C VAL A 136 -36.38 -0.22 12.29
N LEU A 137 -37.26 0.60 12.84
CA LEU A 137 -38.37 1.16 12.08
C LEU A 137 -37.86 1.96 10.87
N ASN A 138 -38.49 1.72 9.71
CA ASN A 138 -38.23 2.49 8.49
C ASN A 138 -39.11 3.75 8.43
N LEU A 139 -39.01 4.54 7.37
CA LEU A 139 -39.78 5.75 7.21
C LEU A 139 -41.27 5.43 7.04
N ASP A 140 -41.60 4.41 6.24
CA ASP A 140 -42.99 4.00 5.96
C ASP A 140 -43.69 3.55 7.25
N GLU A 141 -43.02 2.77 8.09
CA GLU A 141 -43.53 2.36 9.40
C GLU A 141 -43.77 3.57 10.32
N ARG A 142 -42.89 4.57 10.28
CA ARG A 142 -43.03 5.83 11.04
C ARG A 142 -44.19 6.67 10.53
N GLU A 143 -44.44 6.70 9.22
CA GLU A 143 -45.59 7.37 8.64
C GLU A 143 -46.89 6.71 9.07
N GLU A 144 -46.95 5.36 9.10
CA GLU A 144 -48.12 4.65 9.64
C GLU A 144 -48.34 4.95 11.14
N ILE A 145 -47.27 5.06 11.94
CA ILE A 145 -47.38 5.51 13.32
C ILE A 145 -47.96 6.92 13.38
N SER A 146 -47.50 7.85 12.55
CA SER A 146 -48.02 9.22 12.51
C SER A 146 -49.48 9.27 12.10
N ARG A 147 -49.90 8.47 11.11
CA ARG A 147 -51.31 8.35 10.68
C ARG A 147 -52.17 7.77 11.79
N GLY A 148 -51.74 6.65 12.40
CA GLY A 148 -52.48 6.02 13.49
C GLY A 148 -52.67 6.95 14.71
N ILE A 149 -51.67 7.78 15.00
CA ILE A 149 -51.81 8.85 16.02
C ILE A 149 -52.87 9.88 15.63
N ALA A 150 -52.87 10.31 14.36
CA ALA A 150 -53.86 11.29 13.85
C ALA A 150 -55.30 10.72 13.83
N GLU A 151 -55.44 9.42 13.57
CA GLU A 151 -56.68 8.68 13.62
C GLU A 151 -57.16 8.37 15.04
N GLY A 152 -56.36 8.69 16.07
CA GLY A 152 -56.69 8.38 17.47
C GLY A 152 -56.58 6.90 17.83
N ILE A 153 -55.89 6.08 17.02
CA ILE A 153 -55.76 4.62 17.22
C ILE A 153 -54.78 4.35 18.37
N SER A 154 -55.10 3.32 19.17
CA SER A 154 -54.23 2.94 20.28
C SER A 154 -52.86 2.43 19.80
N MET A 155 -51.81 2.61 20.61
CA MET A 155 -50.46 2.16 20.30
C MET A 155 -50.38 0.62 20.07
N ARG A 156 -51.28 -0.15 20.72
CA ARG A 156 -51.39 -1.61 20.53
C ARG A 156 -51.92 -1.98 19.14
N GLN A 157 -52.93 -1.23 18.66
CA GLN A 157 -53.47 -1.41 17.31
C GLN A 157 -52.52 -0.98 16.24
N ILE A 158 -51.78 0.15 16.41
CA ILE A 158 -50.70 0.56 15.51
C ILE A 158 -49.63 -0.50 15.44
N ALA A 159 -49.21 -1.06 16.59
CA ALA A 159 -48.22 -2.11 16.66
C ALA A 159 -48.66 -3.40 15.92
N CYS A 160 -49.92 -3.77 16.06
CA CYS A 160 -50.54 -4.90 15.36
C CYS A 160 -50.49 -4.68 13.83
N ARG A 161 -50.93 -3.50 13.34
CA ARG A 161 -50.88 -3.16 11.90
C ARG A 161 -49.46 -3.29 11.32
N LEU A 162 -48.45 -2.89 12.09
CA LEU A 162 -47.03 -2.90 11.65
C LEU A 162 -46.30 -4.23 11.91
N GLY A 163 -46.93 -5.20 12.56
CA GLY A 163 -46.26 -6.43 12.98
C GLY A 163 -45.09 -6.21 13.95
N ARG A 164 -45.17 -5.13 14.74
CA ARG A 164 -44.15 -4.75 15.73
C ARG A 164 -44.70 -4.90 17.17
N SER A 165 -43.77 -4.95 18.15
CA SER A 165 -44.24 -4.94 19.55
C SER A 165 -44.77 -3.57 19.98
N ALA A 166 -45.81 -3.54 20.81
CA ALA A 166 -46.36 -2.28 21.36
C ALA A 166 -45.29 -1.45 22.10
N SER A 167 -44.37 -2.12 22.78
CA SER A 167 -43.24 -1.46 23.45
C SER A 167 -42.30 -0.72 22.48
N THR A 168 -42.16 -1.21 21.23
CA THR A 168 -41.36 -0.52 20.19
C THR A 168 -42.04 0.78 19.79
N ILE A 169 -43.35 0.72 19.54
CA ILE A 169 -44.15 1.90 19.18
C ILE A 169 -44.14 2.96 20.30
N SER A 170 -44.40 2.52 21.54
CA SER A 170 -44.40 3.38 22.71
C SER A 170 -43.04 4.07 22.90
N ARG A 171 -41.91 3.33 22.80
CA ARG A 171 -40.57 3.91 22.91
C ARG A 171 -40.24 4.88 21.77
N GLU A 172 -40.68 4.58 20.56
CA GLU A 172 -40.49 5.46 19.39
C GLU A 172 -41.20 6.81 19.60
N ILE A 173 -42.48 6.76 19.96
CA ILE A 173 -43.30 7.98 20.23
C ILE A 173 -42.72 8.78 21.40
N SER A 174 -42.37 8.09 22.51
CA SER A 174 -41.81 8.77 23.69
C SER A 174 -40.46 9.45 23.40
N ARG A 175 -39.59 8.83 22.61
CA ARG A 175 -38.31 9.41 22.22
C ARG A 175 -38.40 10.66 21.38
N HIS A 176 -39.52 10.83 20.66
CA HIS A 176 -39.73 11.92 19.69
C HIS A 176 -40.79 12.91 20.15
N GLY A 177 -40.95 13.10 21.47
CA GLY A 177 -41.75 14.16 22.06
C GLY A 177 -43.17 13.78 22.40
N GLY A 178 -43.50 12.49 22.39
CA GLY A 178 -44.84 12.01 22.73
C GLY A 178 -45.84 12.16 21.58
N ILE A 179 -47.10 11.77 21.84
CA ILE A 179 -48.19 11.74 20.84
C ILE A 179 -48.38 13.08 20.16
N SER A 180 -48.37 14.20 20.91
CA SER A 180 -48.67 15.53 20.39
C SER A 180 -47.58 16.09 19.44
N ARG A 181 -46.34 15.69 19.63
CA ARG A 181 -45.17 16.21 18.88
C ARG A 181 -44.59 15.27 17.87
N TYR A 182 -45.03 14.02 17.85
CA TYR A 182 -44.44 13.00 16.95
C TYR A 182 -44.62 13.37 15.48
N ARG A 183 -43.52 13.35 14.71
CA ARG A 183 -43.49 13.52 13.25
C ARG A 183 -42.59 12.49 12.65
N ALA A 184 -43.08 11.68 11.72
CA ALA A 184 -42.37 10.56 11.08
C ALA A 184 -41.03 10.97 10.49
N PHE A 185 -40.98 12.03 9.72
CA PHE A 185 -39.75 12.53 9.09
C PHE A 185 -38.71 12.95 10.12
N GLN A 186 -39.08 13.70 11.15
CA GLN A 186 -38.16 14.13 12.20
C GLN A 186 -37.60 12.95 13.01
N ALA A 187 -38.48 11.99 13.30
CA ALA A 187 -38.08 10.74 13.98
C ALA A 187 -37.11 9.92 13.13
N ASP A 188 -37.32 9.90 11.83
CA ASP A 188 -36.45 9.21 10.90
C ASP A 188 -35.05 9.86 10.79
N GLU A 189 -35.03 11.19 10.66
CA GLU A 189 -33.80 11.97 10.61
C GLU A 189 -32.99 11.82 11.92
N ALA A 190 -33.65 11.95 13.06
CA ALA A 190 -33.05 11.73 14.38
C ALA A 190 -32.48 10.31 14.53
N ALA A 191 -33.18 9.28 14.03
CA ALA A 191 -32.71 7.91 14.05
C ALA A 191 -31.44 7.73 13.19
N TRP A 192 -31.37 8.38 12.03
CA TRP A 192 -30.16 8.41 11.20
C TRP A 192 -28.99 9.11 11.91
N ASP A 193 -29.24 10.20 12.61
CA ASP A 193 -28.21 10.92 13.35
C ASP A 193 -27.72 10.14 14.57
N LEU A 194 -28.60 9.51 15.30
CA LEU A 194 -28.25 8.63 16.41
C LEU A 194 -27.42 7.42 15.93
N ALA A 195 -27.68 6.91 14.73
CA ALA A 195 -26.90 5.84 14.12
C ALA A 195 -25.46 6.26 13.76
N LYS A 196 -25.17 7.58 13.71
CA LYS A 196 -23.81 8.11 13.46
C LYS A 196 -22.89 8.02 14.66
N ARG A 197 -23.40 7.63 15.85
CA ARG A 197 -22.56 7.52 17.07
C ARG A 197 -21.37 6.59 16.82
N PRO A 198 -20.14 7.02 17.19
CA PRO A 198 -18.97 6.18 17.06
C PRO A 198 -19.12 4.91 17.92
N LYS A 199 -19.02 3.75 17.29
CA LYS A 199 -18.92 2.48 18.02
C LYS A 199 -17.45 2.18 18.28
N LEU A 200 -17.14 1.84 19.52
CA LEU A 200 -15.79 1.38 19.87
C LEU A 200 -15.48 0.13 19.02
N CYS A 201 -14.32 0.17 18.37
CA CYS A 201 -13.87 -0.98 17.58
C CYS A 201 -13.35 -2.09 18.51
N HIS A 202 -13.35 -3.33 18.05
CA HIS A 202 -12.91 -4.49 18.83
C HIS A 202 -11.51 -4.31 19.43
N LEU A 203 -10.56 -3.74 18.69
CA LEU A 203 -9.21 -3.42 19.20
C LEU A 203 -9.20 -2.35 20.30
N ALA A 204 -10.23 -1.50 20.38
CA ALA A 204 -10.34 -0.52 21.47
C ALA A 204 -10.85 -1.17 22.76
N GLN A 205 -11.72 -2.17 22.62
CA GLN A 205 -12.31 -2.90 23.75
C GLN A 205 -11.36 -3.96 24.33
N ASN A 206 -10.62 -4.66 23.47
CA ASN A 206 -9.69 -5.71 23.88
C ASN A 206 -8.23 -5.22 23.85
N SER A 207 -7.70 -4.86 25.00
CA SER A 207 -6.32 -4.36 25.16
C SER A 207 -5.27 -5.43 24.88
N SER A 208 -5.50 -6.67 25.29
CA SER A 208 -4.59 -7.80 25.03
C SER A 208 -4.44 -8.08 23.56
N LEU A 209 -5.56 -8.16 22.82
CA LEU A 209 -5.54 -8.31 21.36
C LEU A 209 -4.82 -7.16 20.69
N ARG A 210 -5.06 -5.92 21.13
CA ARG A 210 -4.37 -4.72 20.61
C ARG A 210 -2.86 -4.79 20.76
N LEU A 211 -2.37 -5.20 21.93
CA LEU A 211 -0.93 -5.33 22.19
C LEU A 211 -0.30 -6.42 21.31
N ILE A 212 -0.96 -7.56 21.17
CA ILE A 212 -0.50 -8.65 20.30
C ILE A 212 -0.44 -8.18 18.84
N VAL A 213 -1.50 -7.53 18.34
CA VAL A 213 -1.54 -7.00 16.98
C VAL A 213 -0.43 -5.96 16.77
N ALA A 214 -0.23 -5.03 17.70
CA ALA A 214 0.83 -4.03 17.63
C ALA A 214 2.22 -4.68 17.60
N LYS A 215 2.48 -5.67 18.46
CA LYS A 215 3.74 -6.44 18.49
C LYS A 215 4.00 -7.16 17.18
N ARG A 216 2.99 -7.77 16.55
CA ARG A 216 3.16 -8.47 15.27
C ARG A 216 3.36 -7.49 14.11
N LEU A 217 2.69 -6.33 14.14
CA LEU A 217 2.94 -5.26 13.15
C LEU A 217 4.37 -4.74 13.24
N SER A 218 4.91 -4.47 14.43
CA SER A 218 6.31 -4.04 14.61
C SER A 218 7.33 -5.11 14.15
N GLN A 219 6.94 -6.38 14.14
CA GLN A 219 7.69 -7.48 13.51
C GLN A 219 7.49 -7.54 11.98
N GLN A 220 6.83 -6.53 11.40
CA GLN A 220 6.56 -6.39 9.98
C GLN A 220 5.66 -7.48 9.38
N TRP A 221 4.82 -8.13 10.21
CA TRP A 221 3.79 -9.01 9.71
C TRP A 221 2.68 -8.21 9.03
N SER A 222 2.13 -8.75 7.93
CA SER A 222 0.97 -8.11 7.31
C SER A 222 -0.29 -8.31 8.13
N PRO A 223 -1.28 -7.40 8.07
CA PRO A 223 -2.58 -7.60 8.72
C PRO A 223 -3.26 -8.93 8.38
N GLU A 224 -3.07 -9.43 7.16
CA GLU A 224 -3.60 -10.72 6.73
C GLU A 224 -2.89 -11.89 7.43
N GLN A 225 -1.57 -11.83 7.57
CA GLN A 225 -0.79 -12.82 8.31
C GLN A 225 -1.19 -12.84 9.80
N ILE A 226 -1.39 -11.67 10.40
CA ILE A 226 -1.82 -11.55 11.79
C ILE A 226 -3.22 -12.14 11.97
N SER A 227 -4.17 -11.80 11.11
CA SER A 227 -5.54 -12.32 11.16
C SER A 227 -5.58 -13.85 11.00
N GLY A 228 -4.80 -14.41 10.09
CA GLY A 228 -4.70 -15.85 9.90
C GLY A 228 -4.08 -16.54 11.12
N TRP A 229 -2.97 -16.03 11.62
CA TRP A 229 -2.27 -16.56 12.78
C TRP A 229 -3.14 -16.55 14.04
N LEU A 230 -3.90 -15.46 14.28
CA LEU A 230 -4.80 -15.38 15.44
C LEU A 230 -5.88 -16.46 15.43
N LYS A 231 -6.38 -16.85 14.27
CA LYS A 231 -7.33 -17.96 14.14
C LYS A 231 -6.72 -19.31 14.52
N THR A 232 -5.46 -19.53 14.15
CA THR A 232 -4.73 -20.76 14.46
C THR A 232 -4.25 -20.81 15.92
N GLU A 233 -3.83 -19.66 16.47
CA GLU A 233 -3.32 -19.58 17.84
C GLU A 233 -4.41 -19.63 18.90
N TYR A 234 -5.58 -19.03 18.60
CA TYR A 234 -6.73 -18.92 19.48
C TYR A 234 -7.99 -19.53 18.84
N PRO A 235 -8.02 -20.85 18.55
CA PRO A 235 -9.19 -21.52 17.97
C PRO A 235 -10.34 -21.44 18.97
N GLY A 236 -11.53 -21.07 18.49
CA GLY A 236 -12.73 -20.95 19.34
C GLY A 236 -12.83 -19.69 20.21
N ASN A 237 -11.78 -18.92 20.39
CA ASN A 237 -11.83 -17.66 21.14
C ASN A 237 -12.11 -16.47 20.20
N VAL A 238 -13.40 -16.14 20.02
CA VAL A 238 -13.86 -15.06 19.13
C VAL A 238 -13.30 -13.68 19.55
N GLU A 239 -13.08 -13.45 20.84
CA GLU A 239 -12.55 -12.18 21.36
C GLU A 239 -11.09 -11.94 20.97
N MET A 240 -10.34 -13.00 20.70
CA MET A 240 -8.96 -12.93 20.24
C MET A 240 -8.81 -12.99 18.72
N GLN A 241 -9.92 -13.06 17.98
CA GLN A 241 -9.91 -13.10 16.53
C GLN A 241 -10.28 -11.73 15.95
N ILE A 242 -9.64 -11.33 14.88
CA ILE A 242 -9.88 -10.08 14.20
C ILE A 242 -9.65 -10.19 12.69
N SER A 243 -10.47 -9.52 11.89
CA SER A 243 -10.27 -9.46 10.45
C SER A 243 -9.12 -8.52 10.06
N HIS A 244 -8.43 -8.85 8.99
CA HIS A 244 -7.37 -8.00 8.44
C HIS A 244 -7.89 -6.60 8.05
N GLU A 245 -9.13 -6.49 7.59
CA GLU A 245 -9.76 -5.19 7.29
C GLU A 245 -9.92 -4.31 8.54
N THR A 246 -10.26 -4.91 9.68
CA THR A 246 -10.34 -4.15 10.94
C THR A 246 -8.99 -3.63 11.37
N ILE A 247 -7.92 -4.40 11.17
CA ILE A 247 -6.55 -3.96 11.43
C ILE A 247 -6.18 -2.80 10.48
N TYR A 248 -6.44 -2.94 9.17
CA TYR A 248 -6.20 -1.86 8.21
C TYR A 248 -6.98 -0.58 8.55
N ARG A 249 -8.26 -0.70 8.90
CA ARG A 249 -9.08 0.46 9.30
C ARG A 249 -8.53 1.15 10.55
N SER A 250 -8.01 0.38 11.50
CA SER A 250 -7.42 0.94 12.73
C SER A 250 -6.08 1.64 12.47
N LEU A 251 -5.33 1.25 11.44
CA LEU A 251 -4.09 1.89 11.03
C LEU A 251 -4.31 3.15 10.19
N PHE A 252 -5.23 3.10 9.23
CA PHE A 252 -5.41 4.17 8.25
C PHE A 252 -6.44 5.23 8.69
N ILE A 253 -7.46 4.87 9.48
CA ILE A 253 -8.49 5.79 9.95
C ILE A 253 -8.07 6.34 11.32
N GLN A 254 -7.39 7.46 11.32
CA GLN A 254 -6.79 8.11 12.50
C GLN A 254 -7.80 8.45 13.62
N ALA A 255 -9.05 8.76 13.26
CA ALA A 255 -10.11 9.06 14.22
C ALA A 255 -10.38 7.91 15.22
N ARG A 256 -9.90 6.71 14.95
CA ARG A 256 -10.04 5.57 15.85
C ARG A 256 -8.92 5.43 16.89
N GLY A 257 -7.73 6.03 16.66
CA GLY A 257 -6.62 6.18 17.62
C GLY A 257 -6.12 4.92 18.35
N VAL A 258 -6.57 3.73 17.93
CA VAL A 258 -6.36 2.47 18.69
C VAL A 258 -4.98 1.89 18.48
N LEU A 259 -4.44 2.02 17.27
CA LEU A 259 -3.07 1.63 16.93
C LEU A 259 -2.24 2.87 16.64
N LYS A 260 -0.99 2.86 17.11
CA LYS A 260 -0.07 3.99 16.86
C LYS A 260 0.17 4.19 15.36
N LYS A 261 0.15 5.42 14.91
CA LYS A 261 0.38 5.80 13.50
C LYS A 261 1.73 5.33 12.98
N GLU A 262 2.72 5.25 13.86
CA GLU A 262 4.07 4.79 13.52
C GLU A 262 4.09 3.37 12.96
N LEU A 263 3.16 2.51 13.40
CA LEU A 263 3.02 1.13 12.87
C LEU A 263 2.64 1.07 11.39
N GLN A 264 2.19 2.18 10.78
CA GLN A 264 1.99 2.23 9.32
C GLN A 264 3.29 2.08 8.55
N LYS A 265 4.42 2.52 9.13
CA LYS A 265 5.76 2.39 8.50
C LYS A 265 6.18 0.92 8.39
N ASP A 266 5.69 0.07 9.27
CA ASP A 266 5.99 -1.36 9.30
C ASP A 266 5.19 -2.17 8.28
N LEU A 267 4.21 -1.54 7.63
CA LEU A 267 3.50 -2.17 6.52
C LEU A 267 4.39 -2.24 5.28
N ARG A 268 4.26 -3.34 4.50
CA ARG A 268 5.05 -3.66 3.31
C ARG A 268 5.23 -2.50 2.31
N THR A 269 4.26 -1.62 2.18
CA THR A 269 4.29 -0.50 1.22
C THR A 269 4.52 0.86 1.85
N GLY A 270 4.43 1.00 3.18
CA GLY A 270 4.60 2.27 3.91
C GLY A 270 3.69 3.42 3.44
N ARG A 271 2.63 3.13 2.68
CA ARG A 271 1.77 4.15 2.06
C ARG A 271 0.85 4.81 3.07
N VAL A 272 0.54 6.08 2.83
CA VAL A 272 -0.35 6.89 3.69
C VAL A 272 -1.81 6.40 3.65
N PHE A 273 -2.21 5.72 2.57
CA PHE A 273 -3.53 5.10 2.39
C PHE A 273 -3.45 3.90 1.45
N ARG A 274 -4.45 3.02 1.51
CA ARG A 274 -4.55 1.80 0.73
C ARG A 274 -4.88 2.11 -0.74
N GLN A 275 -4.20 1.43 -1.67
CA GLN A 275 -4.49 1.52 -3.12
C GLN A 275 -5.29 0.32 -3.60
N SER A 276 -6.00 0.49 -4.72
CA SER A 276 -6.70 -0.57 -5.42
C SER A 276 -5.73 -1.64 -5.94
N ARG A 277 -6.18 -2.91 -5.99
CA ARG A 277 -5.41 -4.03 -6.56
C ARG A 277 -5.30 -3.97 -8.09
N HIS A 278 -6.12 -3.16 -8.74
CA HIS A 278 -6.24 -3.09 -10.22
C HIS A 278 -5.27 -2.11 -10.87
N GLN A 279 -4.31 -1.55 -10.14
CA GLN A 279 -3.32 -0.63 -10.70
C GLN A 279 -2.28 -1.40 -11.53
N ASN A 280 -2.25 -1.20 -12.85
CA ASN A 280 -1.36 -1.86 -13.80
C ASN A 280 0.10 -1.44 -13.63
N ILE A 281 1.02 -2.43 -13.70
CA ILE A 281 2.47 -2.24 -13.76
C ILE A 281 2.97 -2.87 -15.06
N LYS A 282 3.54 -2.07 -15.97
CA LYS A 282 4.16 -2.53 -17.23
C LYS A 282 5.65 -2.82 -17.05
N GLY A 283 6.16 -3.90 -17.63
CA GLY A 283 7.58 -4.29 -17.60
C GLY A 283 8.11 -4.80 -18.95
N LEU A 284 9.40 -4.65 -19.22
CA LEU A 284 10.12 -4.90 -20.50
C LEU A 284 10.98 -6.17 -20.45
N PRO A 285 11.26 -6.86 -21.61
CA PRO A 285 11.94 -8.16 -21.69
C PRO A 285 13.46 -8.08 -21.94
N ARG A 286 14.24 -9.16 -21.58
CA ARG A 286 15.69 -9.31 -21.80
C ARG A 286 16.14 -10.77 -22.04
N GLY A 287 17.07 -10.95 -22.97
CA GLY A 287 18.21 -11.90 -23.12
C GLY A 287 18.02 -13.45 -23.23
N ARG A 288 18.82 -14.11 -24.07
CA ARG A 288 18.85 -15.57 -24.33
C ARG A 288 20.10 -16.24 -23.77
N ILE A 289 19.97 -17.48 -23.18
CA ILE A 289 21.05 -18.37 -22.75
C ILE A 289 21.12 -19.61 -23.66
N ILE A 290 22.34 -20.10 -23.94
CA ILE A 290 22.61 -21.28 -24.78
C ILE A 290 22.51 -22.53 -23.89
N ASP A 291 21.94 -23.65 -24.39
CA ASP A 291 21.75 -24.94 -23.72
C ASP A 291 20.94 -24.94 -22.42
N ALA A 292 20.04 -23.99 -22.26
CA ALA A 292 19.12 -23.96 -21.14
C ALA A 292 18.06 -25.05 -21.25
N VAL A 293 17.98 -25.95 -20.29
CA VAL A 293 16.85 -26.89 -20.16
C VAL A 293 15.61 -26.08 -19.81
N SER A 294 14.57 -26.15 -20.66
CA SER A 294 13.35 -25.40 -20.47
C SER A 294 12.59 -25.87 -19.24
N ILE A 295 11.85 -24.94 -18.62
CA ILE A 295 10.93 -25.27 -17.55
C ILE A 295 9.83 -26.24 -18.02
N SER A 296 9.54 -26.27 -19.32
CA SER A 296 8.60 -27.20 -19.94
C SER A 296 9.04 -28.66 -19.87
N ASP A 297 10.35 -28.91 -19.79
CA ASP A 297 10.93 -30.26 -19.67
C ASP A 297 10.96 -30.76 -18.21
N ARG A 298 10.38 -29.99 -17.31
CA ARG A 298 10.33 -30.28 -15.89
C ARG A 298 9.25 -31.31 -15.58
N PRO A 299 9.53 -32.38 -14.80
CA PRO A 299 8.51 -33.36 -14.40
C PRO A 299 7.30 -32.70 -13.74
N GLN A 300 6.11 -33.22 -14.04
CA GLN A 300 4.84 -32.69 -13.54
C GLN A 300 4.75 -32.67 -12.00
N GLU A 301 5.41 -33.59 -11.32
CA GLU A 301 5.53 -33.66 -9.86
C GLU A 301 6.10 -32.37 -9.24
N ILE A 302 6.89 -31.63 -10.00
CA ILE A 302 7.49 -30.36 -9.57
C ILE A 302 6.46 -29.22 -9.66
N GLU A 303 5.49 -29.30 -10.57
CA GLU A 303 4.45 -28.28 -10.72
C GLU A 303 3.45 -28.31 -9.59
N ASP A 304 3.04 -29.50 -9.14
CA ASP A 304 2.04 -29.72 -8.08
C ASP A 304 2.51 -29.24 -6.69
N ARG A 305 3.77 -28.88 -6.53
CA ARG A 305 4.36 -28.47 -5.24
C ARG A 305 4.13 -29.49 -4.12
N ALA A 306 3.88 -30.75 -4.49
CA ALA A 306 3.57 -31.80 -3.53
C ALA A 306 4.81 -32.27 -2.78
N ILE A 307 5.95 -32.29 -3.46
CA ILE A 307 7.22 -32.84 -2.95
C ILE A 307 8.16 -31.69 -2.57
N PRO A 308 8.76 -31.67 -1.36
CA PRO A 308 9.76 -30.67 -1.00
C PRO A 308 11.11 -30.93 -1.69
N GLY A 309 11.95 -29.89 -1.76
CA GLY A 309 13.28 -29.96 -2.35
C GLY A 309 13.42 -29.31 -3.72
N HIS A 310 12.36 -28.67 -4.21
CA HIS A 310 12.36 -27.93 -5.46
C HIS A 310 12.44 -26.43 -5.16
N TRP A 311 13.49 -25.79 -5.65
CA TRP A 311 13.82 -24.39 -5.33
C TRP A 311 13.57 -23.46 -6.52
N GLU A 312 13.20 -22.24 -6.24
CA GLU A 312 13.21 -21.12 -7.17
C GLU A 312 14.27 -20.10 -6.72
N GLY A 313 15.11 -19.65 -7.64
CA GLY A 313 16.19 -18.73 -7.32
C GLY A 313 16.18 -17.47 -8.18
N ASP A 314 16.77 -16.38 -7.64
CA ASP A 314 16.89 -15.08 -8.30
C ASP A 314 18.01 -14.25 -7.66
N LEU A 315 18.48 -13.19 -8.35
CA LEU A 315 19.40 -12.21 -7.82
C LEU A 315 18.69 -10.91 -7.46
N ILE A 316 18.87 -10.46 -6.22
CA ILE A 316 18.50 -9.11 -5.80
C ILE A 316 19.72 -8.20 -5.95
N SER A 317 19.63 -7.20 -6.83
CA SER A 317 20.69 -6.21 -7.08
C SER A 317 20.51 -4.98 -6.20
N GLY A 318 21.58 -4.50 -5.60
CA GLY A 318 21.68 -3.25 -4.86
C GLY A 318 22.32 -2.12 -5.67
N SER A 319 22.85 -1.10 -4.98
CA SER A 319 23.76 -0.13 -5.56
C SER A 319 25.16 -0.69 -5.69
N SER A 320 26.06 -0.02 -6.40
CA SER A 320 27.47 -0.37 -6.52
C SER A 320 27.73 -1.82 -6.98
N ASN A 321 26.86 -2.34 -7.86
CA ASN A 321 26.94 -3.70 -8.41
C ASN A 321 26.98 -4.81 -7.32
N THR A 322 26.28 -4.59 -6.21
CA THR A 322 26.19 -5.56 -5.10
C THR A 322 24.96 -6.44 -5.25
N HIS A 323 25.08 -7.72 -4.92
CA HIS A 323 24.05 -8.72 -5.16
C HIS A 323 23.89 -9.68 -3.99
N ILE A 324 22.65 -10.19 -3.84
CA ILE A 324 22.29 -11.29 -2.94
C ILE A 324 21.48 -12.29 -3.73
N ALA A 325 21.85 -13.57 -3.69
CA ALA A 325 21.04 -14.63 -4.26
C ALA A 325 19.92 -15.02 -3.28
N THR A 326 18.73 -15.21 -3.82
CA THR A 326 17.56 -15.66 -3.07
C THR A 326 17.18 -17.05 -3.55
N LEU A 327 16.99 -17.96 -2.62
CA LEU A 327 16.49 -19.32 -2.89
C LEU A 327 15.20 -19.50 -2.11
N GLU A 328 14.13 -19.89 -2.77
CA GLU A 328 12.84 -20.17 -2.15
C GLU A 328 12.39 -21.60 -2.47
N GLU A 329 12.12 -22.39 -1.45
CA GLU A 329 11.60 -23.74 -1.62
C GLU A 329 10.09 -23.66 -1.97
N ARG A 330 9.68 -24.37 -3.03
CA ARG A 330 8.37 -24.20 -3.68
C ARG A 330 7.19 -24.64 -2.84
N LYS A 331 7.31 -25.71 -2.05
CA LYS A 331 6.24 -26.23 -1.19
C LYS A 331 6.11 -25.43 0.10
N SER A 332 7.18 -25.32 0.86
CA SER A 332 7.21 -24.72 2.18
C SER A 332 7.36 -23.21 2.17
N ARG A 333 7.77 -22.64 1.03
CA ARG A 333 8.15 -21.23 0.92
C ARG A 333 9.32 -20.85 1.81
N PHE A 334 10.12 -21.83 2.23
CA PHE A 334 11.33 -21.58 2.99
C PHE A 334 12.30 -20.76 2.16
N THR A 335 12.83 -19.69 2.73
CA THR A 335 13.68 -18.74 2.04
C THR A 335 15.09 -18.80 2.60
N MET A 336 16.08 -18.88 1.72
CA MET A 336 17.50 -18.71 2.02
C MET A 336 18.02 -17.49 1.29
N LEU A 337 18.91 -16.75 1.94
CA LEU A 337 19.59 -15.59 1.38
C LEU A 337 21.07 -15.85 1.37
N VAL A 338 21.71 -15.73 0.21
CA VAL A 338 23.11 -16.06 0.00
C VAL A 338 23.86 -14.82 -0.45
N LYS A 339 24.90 -14.44 0.30
CA LYS A 339 25.81 -13.36 -0.10
C LYS A 339 26.61 -13.79 -1.31
N VAL A 340 26.61 -12.99 -2.37
CA VAL A 340 27.44 -13.22 -3.56
C VAL A 340 28.42 -12.06 -3.72
N LYS A 341 29.64 -12.36 -4.18
CA LYS A 341 30.69 -11.34 -4.35
C LYS A 341 30.47 -10.47 -5.58
N GLY A 342 29.84 -11.02 -6.61
CA GLY A 342 29.57 -10.34 -7.87
C GLY A 342 28.42 -11.00 -8.63
N LYS A 343 28.08 -10.44 -9.79
CA LYS A 343 27.06 -10.99 -10.69
C LYS A 343 27.64 -12.01 -11.70
N ASP A 344 28.94 -12.21 -11.67
CA ASP A 344 29.62 -13.18 -12.52
C ASP A 344 29.20 -14.60 -12.17
N THR A 345 29.19 -15.46 -13.17
CA THR A 345 28.74 -16.85 -13.06
C THR A 345 29.51 -17.62 -11.99
N GLU A 346 30.82 -17.40 -11.88
CA GLU A 346 31.68 -18.13 -10.96
C GLU A 346 31.38 -17.80 -9.50
N SER A 347 31.23 -16.52 -9.18
CA SER A 347 30.84 -16.03 -7.84
C SER A 347 29.47 -16.53 -7.42
N VAL A 348 28.48 -16.51 -8.34
CA VAL A 348 27.12 -16.96 -8.06
C VAL A 348 27.08 -18.48 -7.87
N VAL A 349 27.66 -19.26 -8.80
CA VAL A 349 27.68 -20.73 -8.72
C VAL A 349 28.44 -21.20 -7.49
N GLY A 350 29.61 -20.60 -7.18
CA GLY A 350 30.40 -20.95 -6.00
C GLY A 350 29.62 -20.70 -4.69
N ALA A 351 29.00 -19.54 -4.55
CA ALA A 351 28.21 -19.19 -3.35
C ALA A 351 27.00 -20.12 -3.20
N LEU A 352 26.23 -20.34 -4.28
CA LEU A 352 25.09 -21.25 -4.26
C LEU A 352 25.48 -22.69 -3.92
N THR A 353 26.56 -23.21 -4.51
CA THR A 353 27.07 -24.55 -4.25
C THR A 353 27.36 -24.74 -2.77
N THR A 354 28.09 -23.81 -2.16
CA THR A 354 28.42 -23.86 -0.72
C THR A 354 27.18 -23.96 0.14
N HIS A 355 26.17 -23.14 -0.14
CA HIS A 355 24.95 -23.07 0.68
C HIS A 355 24.01 -24.26 0.40
N VAL A 356 23.87 -24.70 -0.84
CA VAL A 356 23.00 -25.84 -1.17
C VAL A 356 23.56 -27.14 -0.58
N LYS A 357 24.88 -27.28 -0.49
CA LYS A 357 25.52 -28.45 0.17
C LYS A 357 25.23 -28.57 1.67
N THR A 358 24.79 -27.47 2.33
CA THR A 358 24.36 -27.53 3.73
C THR A 358 22.95 -28.11 3.91
N LEU A 359 22.18 -28.24 2.84
CA LEU A 359 20.83 -28.82 2.88
C LEU A 359 20.93 -30.36 2.99
N PRO A 360 19.95 -31.02 3.64
CA PRO A 360 19.78 -32.48 3.55
C PRO A 360 19.61 -32.94 2.09
N HIS A 361 20.12 -34.12 1.76
CA HIS A 361 20.08 -34.64 0.38
C HIS A 361 18.66 -34.70 -0.20
N GLN A 362 17.66 -35.06 0.62
CA GLN A 362 16.26 -35.13 0.22
C GLN A 362 15.70 -33.77 -0.24
N LEU A 363 16.32 -32.67 0.14
CA LEU A 363 15.91 -31.29 -0.22
C LEU A 363 16.78 -30.71 -1.36
N ARG A 364 17.61 -31.48 -2.00
CA ARG A 364 18.48 -31.10 -3.14
C ARG A 364 17.95 -31.71 -4.43
N ARG A 365 16.76 -31.34 -4.92
CA ARG A 365 16.16 -31.98 -6.10
C ARG A 365 16.34 -31.15 -7.36
N SER A 366 15.81 -29.93 -7.37
CA SER A 366 15.92 -29.04 -8.53
C SER A 366 16.00 -27.57 -8.13
N LEU A 367 16.59 -26.77 -9.01
CA LEU A 367 16.64 -25.33 -8.94
C LEU A 367 16.06 -24.73 -10.22
N THR A 368 15.07 -23.87 -10.12
CA THR A 368 14.55 -23.10 -11.23
C THR A 368 15.12 -21.68 -11.16
N TRP A 369 15.73 -21.22 -12.25
CA TRP A 369 16.35 -19.91 -12.36
C TRP A 369 15.81 -19.14 -13.57
N ASP A 370 16.01 -17.82 -13.61
CA ASP A 370 15.75 -17.09 -14.84
C ASP A 370 16.86 -17.32 -15.88
N ARG A 371 16.65 -16.82 -17.10
CA ARG A 371 17.69 -16.90 -18.15
C ARG A 371 18.73 -15.78 -17.98
N GLY A 372 19.15 -15.48 -16.77
CA GLY A 372 20.25 -14.56 -16.51
C GLY A 372 21.60 -15.22 -16.73
N SER A 373 22.54 -14.48 -17.32
CA SER A 373 23.92 -14.97 -17.60
C SER A 373 24.69 -15.40 -16.34
N GLU A 374 24.19 -15.02 -15.17
CA GLU A 374 24.79 -15.33 -13.85
C GLU A 374 24.76 -16.81 -13.49
N LEU A 375 23.94 -17.63 -14.16
CA LEU A 375 23.94 -19.09 -13.98
C LEU A 375 24.32 -19.84 -15.28
N ALA A 376 25.09 -19.21 -16.18
CA ALA A 376 25.52 -19.85 -17.43
C ALA A 376 26.33 -21.12 -17.20
N SER A 377 27.08 -21.25 -16.12
CA SER A 377 27.83 -22.48 -15.73
C SER A 377 26.97 -23.43 -14.88
N HIS A 378 25.66 -23.53 -15.12
CA HIS A 378 24.75 -24.42 -14.40
C HIS A 378 25.17 -25.90 -14.40
N LYS A 379 25.87 -26.38 -15.44
CA LYS A 379 26.41 -27.75 -15.50
C LYS A 379 27.41 -27.99 -14.37
N LYS A 380 28.29 -27.01 -14.05
CA LYS A 380 29.24 -27.10 -12.92
C LYS A 380 28.49 -27.16 -11.59
N PHE A 381 27.43 -26.36 -11.44
CA PHE A 381 26.58 -26.37 -10.25
C PHE A 381 25.91 -27.74 -10.07
N THR A 382 25.30 -28.30 -11.13
CA THR A 382 24.65 -29.61 -11.10
C THR A 382 25.63 -30.73 -10.71
N VAL A 383 26.80 -30.76 -11.32
CA VAL A 383 27.84 -31.74 -10.97
C VAL A 383 28.29 -31.61 -9.52
N ALA A 384 28.38 -30.38 -8.99
CA ALA A 384 28.86 -30.15 -7.63
C ALA A 384 27.81 -30.42 -6.54
N THR A 385 26.49 -30.33 -6.85
CA THR A 385 25.42 -30.37 -5.86
C THR A 385 24.40 -31.48 -6.07
N ASP A 386 24.42 -32.17 -7.20
CA ASP A 386 23.43 -33.15 -7.67
C ASP A 386 22.01 -32.53 -7.82
N VAL A 387 21.94 -31.20 -8.05
CA VAL A 387 20.68 -30.44 -8.23
C VAL A 387 20.47 -30.15 -9.70
N LYS A 388 19.35 -30.59 -10.27
CA LYS A 388 18.97 -30.30 -11.66
C LYS A 388 18.53 -28.82 -11.80
N VAL A 389 19.09 -28.14 -12.79
CA VAL A 389 18.74 -26.72 -13.04
C VAL A 389 17.81 -26.61 -14.23
N TYR A 390 16.69 -25.88 -14.05
CA TYR A 390 15.71 -25.56 -15.08
C TYR A 390 15.64 -24.05 -15.28
N PHE A 391 15.46 -23.60 -16.51
CA PHE A 391 15.37 -22.19 -16.84
C PHE A 391 13.96 -21.81 -17.28
N CYS A 392 13.46 -20.70 -16.79
CA CYS A 392 12.15 -20.16 -17.20
C CYS A 392 12.14 -19.81 -18.69
N ASP A 393 10.96 -19.90 -19.30
CA ASP A 393 10.78 -19.47 -20.67
C ASP A 393 10.94 -17.96 -20.81
N PRO A 394 11.37 -17.45 -21.98
CA PRO A 394 11.46 -16.04 -22.23
C PRO A 394 10.11 -15.35 -22.01
N SER A 395 10.13 -14.19 -21.38
CA SER A 395 8.94 -13.35 -21.13
C SER A 395 7.82 -14.02 -20.30
N SER A 396 8.13 -15.06 -19.52
CA SER A 396 7.18 -15.83 -18.71
C SER A 396 7.37 -15.61 -17.20
N PRO A 397 7.18 -14.37 -16.67
CA PRO A 397 7.42 -14.06 -15.25
C PRO A 397 6.48 -14.82 -14.30
N TRP A 398 5.31 -15.27 -14.76
CA TRP A 398 4.36 -16.06 -13.97
C TRP A 398 4.93 -17.41 -13.53
N GLN A 399 5.89 -17.96 -14.25
CA GLN A 399 6.55 -19.23 -13.91
C GLN A 399 7.35 -19.14 -12.60
N ARG A 400 7.68 -17.93 -12.13
CA ARG A 400 8.39 -17.63 -10.87
C ARG A 400 7.61 -16.69 -9.94
N GLY A 401 6.30 -16.73 -9.98
CA GLY A 401 5.46 -15.84 -9.15
C GLY A 401 5.71 -15.93 -7.65
N THR A 402 6.24 -17.05 -7.18
CA THR A 402 6.65 -17.27 -5.79
C THR A 402 7.82 -16.39 -5.42
N ASN A 403 8.89 -16.47 -6.19
CA ASN A 403 10.13 -15.76 -5.94
C ASN A 403 9.93 -14.22 -6.05
N GLU A 404 9.15 -13.75 -7.03
CA GLU A 404 8.83 -12.33 -7.14
C GLU A 404 8.13 -11.78 -5.88
N ASN A 405 7.19 -12.54 -5.32
CA ASN A 405 6.53 -12.16 -4.08
C ASN A 405 7.50 -12.12 -2.89
N THR A 406 8.39 -13.09 -2.78
CA THR A 406 9.41 -13.14 -1.73
C THR A 406 10.42 -12.02 -1.89
N ASN A 407 10.88 -11.72 -3.11
CA ASN A 407 11.75 -10.60 -3.38
C ASN A 407 11.12 -9.25 -2.98
N ARG A 408 9.81 -9.09 -3.17
CA ARG A 408 9.08 -7.93 -2.66
C ARG A 408 9.06 -7.86 -1.12
N LEU A 409 9.03 -8.99 -0.42
CA LEU A 409 9.13 -9.03 1.04
C LEU A 409 10.54 -8.69 1.51
N ILE A 410 11.56 -9.22 0.84
CA ILE A 410 12.97 -8.94 1.15
C ILE A 410 13.26 -7.44 0.95
N ARG A 411 12.67 -6.79 -0.06
CA ARG A 411 12.80 -5.35 -0.31
C ARG A 411 12.24 -4.46 0.80
N GLN A 412 11.49 -5.00 1.73
CA GLN A 412 11.07 -4.30 2.95
C GLN A 412 12.26 -4.07 3.90
N TYR A 413 13.25 -4.97 3.87
CA TYR A 413 14.45 -4.93 4.69
C TYR A 413 15.68 -4.41 3.93
N LEU A 414 15.75 -4.73 2.64
CA LEU A 414 16.81 -4.38 1.71
C LEU A 414 16.22 -3.49 0.59
N PRO A 415 16.04 -2.19 0.81
CA PRO A 415 15.42 -1.29 -0.18
C PRO A 415 16.20 -1.27 -1.50
N LYS A 416 15.54 -0.93 -2.61
CA LYS A 416 16.21 -0.74 -3.90
C LYS A 416 17.20 0.42 -3.81
N GLY A 417 18.36 0.28 -4.43
CA GLY A 417 19.37 1.32 -4.46
C GLY A 417 20.24 1.42 -3.19
N THR A 418 20.07 0.51 -2.22
CA THR A 418 21.00 0.40 -1.08
C THR A 418 22.18 -0.49 -1.43
N ASP A 419 23.32 -0.24 -0.80
CA ASP A 419 24.48 -1.10 -0.89
C ASP A 419 24.24 -2.41 -0.08
N LEU A 420 24.29 -3.54 -0.76
CA LEU A 420 24.07 -4.85 -0.15
C LEU A 420 25.35 -5.48 0.39
N SER A 421 26.54 -4.93 0.07
CA SER A 421 27.83 -5.45 0.51
C SER A 421 28.03 -5.32 2.02
N VAL A 422 27.37 -4.33 2.64
CA VAL A 422 27.44 -4.07 4.09
C VAL A 422 26.86 -5.20 4.94
N HIS A 423 26.01 -6.04 4.36
CA HIS A 423 25.40 -7.16 5.05
C HIS A 423 26.30 -8.38 5.06
N THR A 424 26.55 -8.93 6.24
CA THR A 424 27.23 -10.21 6.40
C THR A 424 26.30 -11.39 6.09
N GLN A 425 26.85 -12.59 5.88
CA GLN A 425 26.01 -13.79 5.73
C GLN A 425 25.18 -14.07 7.01
N ALA A 426 25.70 -13.72 8.18
CA ALA A 426 24.98 -13.84 9.44
C ALA A 426 23.74 -12.92 9.49
N ASP A 427 23.86 -11.68 8.99
CA ASP A 427 22.75 -10.75 8.88
C ASP A 427 21.67 -11.28 7.92
N LEU A 428 22.10 -11.83 6.78
CA LEU A 428 21.18 -12.43 5.80
C LEU A 428 20.47 -13.66 6.36
N ASN A 429 21.17 -14.50 7.12
CA ASN A 429 20.58 -15.66 7.81
C ASN A 429 19.55 -15.20 8.87
N SER A 430 19.85 -14.14 9.62
CA SER A 430 18.92 -13.54 10.57
C SER A 430 17.66 -12.99 9.87
N LEU A 431 17.84 -12.33 8.74
CA LEU A 431 16.75 -11.83 7.92
C LEU A 431 15.88 -12.97 7.36
N ALA A 432 16.53 -14.02 6.79
CA ALA A 432 15.84 -15.20 6.30
C ALA A 432 15.01 -15.88 7.42
N LYS A 433 15.58 -15.98 8.63
CA LYS A 433 14.87 -16.50 9.82
C LYS A 433 13.62 -15.69 10.13
N LYS A 434 13.69 -14.34 10.13
CA LYS A 434 12.52 -13.47 10.33
C LYS A 434 11.44 -13.70 9.27
N LEU A 435 11.82 -13.87 8.02
CA LEU A 435 10.89 -14.16 6.92
C LEU A 435 10.24 -15.55 7.06
N ASN A 436 11.03 -16.56 7.44
CA ASN A 436 10.57 -17.93 7.60
C ASN A 436 9.67 -18.13 8.84
N GLN A 437 9.75 -17.24 9.83
CA GLN A 437 8.86 -17.23 10.99
C GLN A 437 7.47 -16.62 10.72
N ARG A 438 7.28 -15.95 9.58
CA ARG A 438 5.99 -15.37 9.23
C ARG A 438 4.98 -16.45 8.81
N PRO A 439 3.72 -16.38 9.27
CA PRO A 439 2.69 -17.33 8.82
C PRO A 439 2.47 -17.25 7.31
N ARG A 440 2.23 -18.39 6.69
CA ARG A 440 2.01 -18.51 5.26
C ARG A 440 0.66 -19.15 4.97
N LYS A 441 -0.11 -18.57 4.05
CA LYS A 441 -1.44 -19.09 3.66
C LYS A 441 -1.42 -20.51 3.09
N THR A 442 -0.32 -20.85 2.43
CA THR A 442 -0.14 -22.15 1.76
C THR A 442 0.24 -23.28 2.72
N LEU A 443 0.43 -22.97 4.00
CA LEU A 443 0.77 -23.93 5.04
C LEU A 443 -0.28 -23.77 6.15
N PRO A 444 -1.42 -24.46 6.04
CA PRO A 444 -2.56 -24.22 6.93
C PRO A 444 -2.33 -24.61 8.38
N ASP A 445 -1.42 -25.54 8.69
CA ASP A 445 -1.28 -26.04 10.04
C ASP A 445 0.15 -26.12 10.59
N LYS A 446 0.26 -25.85 11.90
CA LYS A 446 1.47 -26.03 12.72
C LYS A 446 1.98 -27.47 12.72
N ASP A 447 1.11 -28.42 12.39
CA ASP A 447 1.33 -29.86 12.51
C ASP A 447 1.56 -30.58 11.17
N CYS A 448 1.67 -29.83 10.06
CA CYS A 448 2.06 -30.45 8.80
C CYS A 448 3.45 -31.09 8.94
N GLU A 449 3.56 -32.39 8.75
CA GLU A 449 4.82 -33.16 8.82
C GLU A 449 5.94 -32.54 7.98
N SER A 450 5.60 -31.93 6.85
CA SER A 450 6.56 -31.21 6.01
C SER A 450 7.08 -29.91 6.66
N CYS A 451 6.26 -29.20 7.47
CA CYS A 451 6.72 -28.08 8.28
C CYS A 451 7.57 -28.53 9.46
N GLN A 452 7.26 -29.67 10.05
CA GLN A 452 8.11 -30.28 11.07
C GLN A 452 9.44 -30.75 10.47
N ARG A 453 9.46 -31.37 9.29
CA ARG A 453 10.69 -31.75 8.60
C ARG A 453 11.56 -30.53 8.23
N LEU A 454 10.97 -29.40 7.92
CA LEU A 454 11.71 -28.14 7.66
C LEU A 454 12.10 -27.36 8.93
N ARG A 455 11.57 -27.73 10.12
CA ARG A 455 12.13 -27.31 11.42
C ARG A 455 13.59 -27.73 11.58
N TRP A 456 14.04 -28.78 10.92
CA TRP A 456 15.42 -29.26 10.91
C TRP A 456 16.43 -28.31 10.25
N LEU A 457 15.98 -27.40 9.41
CA LEU A 457 16.80 -26.35 8.78
C LEU A 457 17.08 -25.16 9.73
N ARG A 458 16.68 -25.23 11.00
CA ARG A 458 17.06 -24.23 12.00
C ARG A 458 18.52 -24.43 12.41
N PRO A 459 19.37 -23.39 12.33
CA PRO A 459 20.83 -23.53 12.52
C PRO A 459 21.29 -23.92 13.92
N ASN A 460 20.40 -24.25 14.90
CA ASN A 460 20.79 -24.54 16.28
C ASN A 460 19.98 -25.64 17.00
N GLN A 461 19.40 -26.60 16.28
CA GLN A 461 18.87 -27.78 16.95
C GLN A 461 19.65 -29.02 16.53
N ARG A 462 20.30 -29.69 17.51
CA ARG A 462 20.93 -30.97 17.30
C ARG A 462 19.92 -31.96 16.75
N LEU A 463 20.27 -32.67 15.66
CA LEU A 463 19.48 -33.73 15.06
C LEU A 463 19.11 -34.79 16.11
N PRO A 464 17.87 -35.23 16.23
CA PRO A 464 17.53 -36.44 16.93
C PRO A 464 18.22 -37.62 16.19
N LYS A 465 18.84 -38.51 16.95
CA LYS A 465 19.67 -39.59 16.43
C LYS A 465 18.90 -40.70 15.71
N GLN A 466 17.59 -40.64 15.58
CA GLN A 466 16.78 -41.65 14.88
C GLN A 466 15.55 -41.05 14.23
N LEU A 467 15.43 -41.22 12.92
CA LEU A 467 14.17 -41.11 12.21
C LEU A 467 13.49 -42.48 12.27
N PRO A 468 12.22 -42.60 12.65
CA PRO A 468 11.47 -43.82 12.39
C PRO A 468 11.27 -43.94 10.88
N PHE A 469 11.70 -45.05 10.33
CA PHE A 469 11.36 -45.50 8.98
C PHE A 469 9.86 -45.75 8.91
N LEU A 470 9.18 -45.06 8.03
CA LEU A 470 7.97 -45.53 7.33
C LEU A 470 7.98 -44.90 5.94
#